data_b11a1d8124e10a76311a273ef9e26e03
#
_entry.id   b11a1d8124e10a76311a273ef9e26e03
#
_cell.length_a   1.000
_cell.length_b   1.000
_cell.length_c   1.000
_cell.angle_alpha   90.00
_cell.angle_beta   90.00
_cell.angle_gamma   90.00
#
_symmetry.space_group_name_H-M   'P 1'
#
loop_
_entity.id
_entity.type
_entity.pdbx_description
1 polymer ?
#
loop_
_entity_poly.entity_id
_entity_poly.type
_entity_poly.pdbx_seq_one_letter_code
_entity_poly.pdbx_strand_id
1 'polypeptide(L)'
;MLERNPFLTDEQLAKALEVSIQTIRLDRLRMNIPEVRELTRQMAETAQTKLKAIDKKDIVGDLIDLELNRIGISMLKITPEMVLEKTGVARGYYMFAMANTLALAVVDADAALTGVGNVKYKVPVYAGATLVAKAEVIRREHDKYVIWVKVRNNNEEVFRAKFIIVSLPNERIEK
;
A
#
# COMPACT_ATOMS: atom_id res chain seq x y z
N MET A 1 -18.66 -17.81 -4.65
CA MET A 1 -17.36 -17.65 -3.96
C MET A 1 -16.74 -16.30 -4.29
N LEU A 2 -16.55 -15.95 -5.56
CA LEU A 2 -15.94 -14.68 -5.99
C LEU A 2 -16.73 -13.45 -5.59
N GLU A 3 -18.05 -13.49 -5.50
CA GLU A 3 -18.87 -12.38 -5.00
C GLU A 3 -18.56 -12.00 -3.53
N ARG A 4 -18.12 -12.99 -2.73
CA ARG A 4 -17.75 -12.77 -1.32
C ARG A 4 -16.29 -12.42 -1.14
N ASN A 5 -15.42 -12.88 -2.03
CA ASN A 5 -13.99 -12.59 -2.02
C ASN A 5 -13.45 -12.59 -3.46
N PRO A 6 -13.39 -11.43 -4.12
CA PRO A 6 -12.92 -11.31 -5.49
C PRO A 6 -11.40 -11.55 -5.65
N PHE A 7 -10.65 -11.61 -4.55
CA PHE A 7 -9.19 -11.79 -4.54
C PHE A 7 -8.75 -13.26 -4.41
N LEU A 8 -9.67 -14.23 -4.54
CA LEU A 8 -9.29 -15.64 -4.59
C LEU A 8 -8.48 -15.93 -5.85
N THR A 9 -7.27 -16.51 -5.66
CA THR A 9 -6.40 -16.92 -6.77
C THR A 9 -6.98 -18.13 -7.51
N ASP A 10 -6.51 -18.36 -8.73
CA ASP A 10 -6.95 -19.52 -9.51
C ASP A 10 -6.61 -20.83 -8.83
N GLU A 11 -5.47 -20.92 -8.12
CA GLU A 11 -5.07 -22.08 -7.33
C GLU A 11 -6.02 -22.32 -6.15
N GLN A 12 -6.40 -21.24 -5.45
CA GLN A 12 -7.34 -21.33 -4.34
C GLN A 12 -8.74 -21.77 -4.81
N LEU A 13 -9.20 -21.25 -5.96
CA LEU A 13 -10.48 -21.64 -6.57
C LEU A 13 -10.42 -23.07 -7.08
N ALA A 14 -9.35 -23.46 -7.79
CA ALA A 14 -9.15 -24.81 -8.30
C ALA A 14 -9.20 -25.84 -7.18
N LYS A 15 -8.52 -25.55 -6.06
CA LYS A 15 -8.53 -26.39 -4.87
C LYS A 15 -9.90 -26.46 -4.20
N ALA A 16 -10.61 -25.34 -4.08
CA ALA A 16 -11.90 -25.26 -3.42
C ALA A 16 -13.04 -25.90 -4.24
N LEU A 17 -12.92 -25.93 -5.56
CA LEU A 17 -13.92 -26.47 -6.50
C LEU A 17 -13.53 -27.83 -7.05
N GLU A 18 -12.36 -28.37 -6.65
CA GLU A 18 -11.80 -29.67 -7.11
C GLU A 18 -11.68 -29.78 -8.63
N VAL A 19 -11.31 -28.69 -9.28
CA VAL A 19 -11.10 -28.61 -10.74
C VAL A 19 -9.67 -28.17 -11.08
N SER A 20 -9.30 -28.26 -12.37
CA SER A 20 -7.98 -27.78 -12.80
C SER A 20 -7.90 -26.25 -12.83
N ILE A 21 -6.68 -25.72 -12.63
CA ILE A 21 -6.42 -24.28 -12.79
C ILE A 21 -6.82 -23.79 -14.19
N GLN A 22 -6.65 -24.64 -15.23
CA GLN A 22 -7.04 -24.32 -16.60
C GLN A 22 -8.56 -24.15 -16.74
N THR A 23 -9.33 -24.99 -16.04
CA THR A 23 -10.80 -24.87 -15.99
C THR A 23 -11.21 -23.54 -15.39
N ILE A 24 -10.59 -23.14 -14.25
CA ILE A 24 -10.84 -21.84 -13.62
C ILE A 24 -10.56 -20.69 -14.58
N ARG A 25 -9.44 -20.72 -15.30
CA ARG A 25 -9.08 -19.67 -16.26
C ARG A 25 -10.10 -19.56 -17.41
N LEU A 26 -10.54 -20.70 -17.95
CA LEU A 26 -11.56 -20.71 -19.01
C LEU A 26 -12.90 -20.18 -18.49
N ASP A 27 -13.30 -20.53 -17.28
CA ASP A 27 -14.54 -20.05 -16.68
C ASP A 27 -14.48 -18.55 -16.38
N ARG A 28 -13.36 -18.02 -15.87
CA ARG A 28 -13.16 -16.58 -15.72
C ARG A 28 -13.30 -15.85 -17.05
N LEU A 29 -12.68 -16.39 -18.12
CA LEU A 29 -12.76 -15.79 -19.45
C LEU A 29 -14.21 -15.79 -19.97
N ARG A 30 -14.94 -16.89 -19.81
CA ARG A 30 -16.35 -17.00 -20.24
C ARG A 30 -17.29 -16.08 -19.48
N MET A 31 -17.03 -15.90 -18.17
CA MET A 31 -17.83 -15.03 -17.30
C MET A 31 -17.33 -13.57 -17.28
N ASN A 32 -16.30 -13.25 -18.03
CA ASN A 32 -15.66 -11.93 -18.05
C ASN A 32 -15.21 -11.46 -16.65
N ILE A 33 -14.69 -12.40 -15.84
CA ILE A 33 -14.18 -12.12 -14.50
C ILE A 33 -12.66 -11.97 -14.58
N PRO A 34 -12.08 -10.79 -14.27
CA PRO A 34 -10.65 -10.57 -14.34
C PRO A 34 -9.87 -11.44 -13.35
N GLU A 35 -8.64 -11.80 -13.68
CA GLU A 35 -7.71 -12.41 -12.73
C GLU A 35 -7.39 -11.44 -11.59
N VAL A 36 -7.00 -11.99 -10.42
CA VAL A 36 -6.64 -11.18 -9.24
C VAL A 36 -5.57 -10.13 -9.58
N ARG A 37 -4.58 -10.49 -10.39
CA ARG A 37 -3.52 -9.58 -10.82
C ARG A 37 -4.07 -8.40 -11.63
N GLU A 38 -5.00 -8.66 -12.53
CA GLU A 38 -5.64 -7.64 -13.36
C GLU A 38 -6.55 -6.73 -12.52
N LEU A 39 -7.32 -7.32 -11.60
CA LEU A 39 -8.14 -6.57 -10.67
C LEU A 39 -7.30 -5.64 -9.80
N THR A 40 -6.19 -6.15 -9.23
CA THR A 40 -5.26 -5.34 -8.43
C THR A 40 -4.64 -4.22 -9.26
N ARG A 41 -4.30 -4.49 -10.53
CA ARG A 41 -3.78 -3.47 -11.45
C ARG A 41 -4.79 -2.36 -11.71
N GLN A 42 -6.04 -2.70 -11.99
CA GLN A 42 -7.11 -1.73 -12.22
C GLN A 42 -7.39 -0.88 -10.98
N MET A 43 -7.40 -1.49 -9.79
CA MET A 43 -7.54 -0.76 -8.53
C MET A 43 -6.39 0.23 -8.33
N ALA A 44 -5.15 -0.22 -8.57
CA ALA A 44 -3.96 0.63 -8.46
C ALA A 44 -3.98 1.80 -9.46
N GLU A 45 -4.38 1.56 -10.71
CA GLU A 45 -4.54 2.62 -11.72
C GLU A 45 -5.57 3.66 -11.26
N THR A 46 -6.72 3.21 -10.76
CA THR A 46 -7.76 4.10 -10.22
C THR A 46 -7.28 4.88 -8.98
N ALA A 47 -6.55 4.23 -8.08
CA ALA A 47 -5.99 4.89 -6.89
C ALA A 47 -4.98 5.99 -7.28
N GLN A 48 -4.15 5.72 -8.28
CA GLN A 48 -3.14 6.67 -8.76
C GLN A 48 -3.73 7.95 -9.37
N THR A 49 -4.92 7.88 -9.99
CA THR A 49 -5.59 9.08 -10.52
C THR A 49 -6.08 10.03 -9.43
N LYS A 50 -6.18 9.57 -8.19
CA LYS A 50 -6.64 10.38 -7.04
C LYS A 50 -5.49 11.08 -6.33
N LEU A 51 -4.22 10.78 -6.65
CA LEU A 51 -3.05 11.40 -6.01
C LEU A 51 -3.04 12.91 -6.27
N LYS A 52 -2.74 13.68 -5.22
CA LYS A 52 -2.60 15.14 -5.26
C LYS A 52 -1.31 15.61 -4.60
N ALA A 53 -1.10 15.28 -3.34
CA ALA A 53 -0.02 15.80 -2.52
C ALA A 53 1.38 15.21 -2.84
N ILE A 54 1.43 14.14 -3.61
CA ILE A 54 2.66 13.43 -3.99
C ILE A 54 2.49 12.80 -5.38
N ASP A 55 3.55 12.77 -6.17
CA ASP A 55 3.54 12.12 -7.48
C ASP A 55 3.64 10.59 -7.35
N LYS A 56 3.07 9.88 -8.33
CA LYS A 56 3.16 8.42 -8.42
C LYS A 56 4.59 7.89 -8.31
N LYS A 57 5.55 8.56 -8.98
CA LYS A 57 6.96 8.16 -9.02
C LYS A 57 7.66 8.22 -7.66
N ASP A 58 7.12 9.01 -6.71
CA ASP A 58 7.70 9.22 -5.39
C ASP A 58 7.12 8.25 -4.34
N ILE A 59 6.11 7.44 -4.72
CA ILE A 59 5.55 6.43 -3.83
C ILE A 59 6.45 5.19 -3.80
N VAL A 60 6.78 4.75 -2.60
CA VAL A 60 7.51 3.50 -2.40
C VAL A 60 6.55 2.32 -2.28
N GLY A 61 6.63 1.40 -3.22
CA GLY A 61 5.70 0.29 -3.40
C GLY A 61 4.55 0.63 -4.36
N ASP A 62 3.60 -0.27 -4.45
CA ASP A 62 2.43 -0.14 -5.31
C ASP A 62 1.24 0.39 -4.52
N LEU A 63 0.71 1.56 -4.89
CA LEU A 63 -0.53 2.08 -4.33
C LEU A 63 -1.70 1.24 -4.84
N ILE A 64 -2.44 0.60 -3.94
CA ILE A 64 -3.53 -0.33 -4.25
C ILE A 64 -4.89 0.36 -4.15
N ASP A 65 -5.10 1.16 -3.10
CA ASP A 65 -6.34 1.89 -2.88
C ASP A 65 -6.08 3.23 -2.21
N LEU A 66 -6.91 4.23 -2.54
CA LEU A 66 -6.80 5.58 -2.00
C LEU A 66 -8.17 6.24 -1.88
N GLU A 67 -8.48 6.67 -0.67
CA GLU A 67 -9.55 7.59 -0.35
C GLU A 67 -8.94 8.79 0.37
N LEU A 68 -8.91 9.94 -0.30
CA LEU A 68 -8.29 11.16 0.23
C LEU A 68 -8.94 11.57 1.56
N ASN A 69 -8.11 12.09 2.47
CA ASN A 69 -8.46 12.47 3.84
C ASN A 69 -8.99 11.32 4.71
N ARG A 70 -8.90 10.07 4.27
CA ARG A 70 -9.42 8.92 5.01
C ARG A 70 -8.45 7.76 5.10
N ILE A 71 -8.18 7.07 4.00
CA ILE A 71 -7.44 5.81 4.00
C ILE A 71 -6.62 5.61 2.73
N GLY A 72 -5.47 4.98 2.88
CA GLY A 72 -4.65 4.49 1.76
C GLY A 72 -4.11 3.11 2.04
N ILE A 73 -3.94 2.33 0.99
CA ILE A 73 -3.34 0.98 1.03
C ILE A 73 -2.26 0.89 -0.03
N SER A 74 -1.08 0.43 0.36
CA SER A 74 0.00 0.12 -0.58
C SER A 74 0.62 -1.23 -0.29
N MET A 75 1.31 -1.80 -1.27
CA MET A 75 2.04 -3.06 -1.20
C MET A 75 3.49 -2.88 -1.58
N LEU A 76 4.40 -3.60 -0.90
CA LEU A 76 5.81 -3.65 -1.24
C LEU A 76 6.35 -5.06 -1.09
N LYS A 77 6.89 -5.62 -2.17
CA LYS A 77 7.61 -6.89 -2.10
C LYS A 77 9.08 -6.62 -1.77
N ILE A 78 9.57 -7.21 -0.68
CA ILE A 78 10.97 -7.09 -0.27
C ILE A 78 11.82 -8.01 -1.15
N THR A 79 12.71 -7.40 -1.92
CA THR A 79 13.64 -8.11 -2.81
C THR A 79 14.97 -8.39 -2.11
N PRO A 80 15.83 -9.30 -2.65
CA PRO A 80 17.15 -9.57 -2.08
C PRO A 80 18.06 -8.32 -1.97
N GLU A 81 17.91 -7.33 -2.85
CA GLU A 81 18.68 -6.08 -2.84
C GLU A 81 18.26 -5.15 -1.69
N MET A 82 17.09 -5.37 -1.10
CA MET A 82 16.54 -4.54 -0.01
C MET A 82 16.98 -4.99 1.37
N VAL A 83 17.73 -6.10 1.50
CA VAL A 83 18.16 -6.64 2.79
C VAL A 83 19.63 -6.33 3.10
N LEU A 84 19.98 -6.42 4.38
CA LEU A 84 21.36 -6.34 4.85
C LEU A 84 22.06 -7.67 4.59
N GLU A 85 23.22 -7.66 3.94
CA GLU A 85 23.99 -8.89 3.60
C GLU A 85 24.27 -9.78 4.81
N LYS A 86 24.65 -9.18 5.94
CA LYS A 86 25.03 -9.94 7.15
C LYS A 86 23.87 -10.67 7.83
N THR A 87 22.65 -10.12 7.75
CA THR A 87 21.51 -10.60 8.54
C THR A 87 20.35 -11.09 7.70
N GLY A 88 20.30 -10.74 6.40
CA GLY A 88 19.14 -10.99 5.55
C GLY A 88 17.90 -10.17 5.91
N VAL A 89 18.00 -9.27 6.90
CA VAL A 89 16.89 -8.42 7.35
C VAL A 89 16.73 -7.23 6.44
N ALA A 90 15.51 -6.90 6.08
CA ALA A 90 15.17 -5.73 5.25
C ALA A 90 15.69 -4.44 5.91
N ARG A 91 16.32 -3.58 5.10
CA ARG A 91 16.76 -2.27 5.58
C ARG A 91 15.54 -1.45 5.98
N GLY A 92 15.54 -0.97 7.24
CA GLY A 92 14.39 -0.31 7.86
C GLY A 92 13.85 0.89 7.10
N TYR A 93 14.69 1.60 6.34
CA TYR A 93 14.26 2.76 5.56
C TYR A 93 13.26 2.41 4.45
N TYR A 94 13.19 1.18 3.94
CA TYR A 94 12.16 0.79 2.98
C TYR A 94 10.77 0.76 3.61
N MET A 95 10.65 0.23 4.83
CA MET A 95 9.38 0.24 5.57
C MET A 95 8.98 1.66 5.97
N PHE A 96 9.96 2.47 6.39
CA PHE A 96 9.72 3.89 6.68
C PHE A 96 9.25 4.64 5.42
N ALA A 97 9.97 4.51 4.31
CA ALA A 97 9.65 5.20 3.06
C ALA A 97 8.26 4.79 2.53
N MET A 98 7.94 3.48 2.52
CA MET A 98 6.61 2.97 2.17
C MET A 98 5.52 3.62 3.03
N ALA A 99 5.70 3.64 4.35
CA ALA A 99 4.72 4.20 5.27
C ALA A 99 4.60 5.72 5.14
N ASN A 100 5.73 6.43 4.98
CA ASN A 100 5.75 7.89 4.85
C ASN A 100 5.14 8.37 3.54
N THR A 101 5.47 7.75 2.42
CA THR A 101 4.91 8.12 1.12
C THR A 101 3.40 7.81 1.05
N LEU A 102 2.94 6.73 1.68
CA LEU A 102 1.51 6.44 1.81
C LEU A 102 0.80 7.47 2.71
N ALA A 103 1.43 7.93 3.79
CA ALA A 103 0.87 8.98 4.64
C ALA A 103 0.74 10.32 3.89
N LEU A 104 1.68 10.66 3.00
CA LEU A 104 1.55 11.82 2.12
C LEU A 104 0.43 11.63 1.10
N ALA A 105 0.30 10.44 0.51
CA ALA A 105 -0.67 10.13 -0.53
C ALA A 105 -2.13 10.30 -0.07
N VAL A 106 -2.45 10.05 1.21
CA VAL A 106 -3.83 10.18 1.72
C VAL A 106 -4.26 11.62 1.98
N VAL A 107 -3.34 12.60 1.88
CA VAL A 107 -3.64 14.02 2.11
C VAL A 107 -4.26 14.64 0.87
N ASP A 108 -5.42 15.28 1.04
CA ASP A 108 -6.08 16.06 0.00
C ASP A 108 -5.56 17.51 0.01
N ALA A 109 -4.41 17.71 -0.63
CA ALA A 109 -3.76 19.01 -0.81
C ALA A 109 -2.86 18.95 -2.05
N ASP A 110 -2.49 20.11 -2.60
CA ASP A 110 -1.63 20.17 -3.78
C ASP A 110 -0.16 19.83 -3.45
N ALA A 111 0.25 20.03 -2.20
CA ALA A 111 1.52 19.54 -1.68
C ALA A 111 1.41 19.28 -0.16
N ALA A 112 2.22 18.34 0.32
CA ALA A 112 2.31 18.02 1.74
C ALA A 112 3.73 17.60 2.12
N LEU A 113 4.12 17.91 3.36
CA LEU A 113 5.41 17.56 3.93
C LEU A 113 5.24 16.82 5.25
N THR A 114 6.16 15.91 5.52
CA THR A 114 6.25 15.25 6.81
C THR A 114 6.91 16.16 7.83
N GLY A 115 6.16 16.59 8.83
CA GLY A 115 6.67 17.39 9.93
C GLY A 115 7.25 16.52 11.06
N VAL A 116 6.55 15.42 11.43
CA VAL A 116 6.98 14.50 12.48
C VAL A 116 6.70 13.06 12.07
N GLY A 117 7.65 12.16 12.36
CA GLY A 117 7.48 10.72 12.19
C GLY A 117 7.89 9.97 13.46
N ASN A 118 6.95 9.36 14.15
CA ASN A 118 7.22 8.43 15.25
C ASN A 118 7.00 7.01 14.78
N VAL A 119 8.04 6.19 14.80
CA VAL A 119 8.03 4.85 14.18
C VAL A 119 8.43 3.76 15.17
N LYS A 120 7.89 2.55 14.96
CA LYS A 120 8.27 1.33 15.68
C LYS A 120 8.48 0.20 14.70
N TYR A 121 9.69 -0.35 14.68
CA TYR A 121 10.03 -1.63 14.06
C TYR A 121 9.74 -2.73 15.08
N LYS A 122 8.88 -3.69 14.75
CA LYS A 122 8.40 -4.69 15.71
C LYS A 122 9.08 -6.04 15.55
N VAL A 123 9.15 -6.51 14.31
CA VAL A 123 9.78 -7.79 13.97
C VAL A 123 10.63 -7.66 12.71
N PRO A 124 11.71 -8.45 12.58
CA PRO A 124 12.53 -8.47 11.36
C PRO A 124 11.69 -8.94 10.16
N VAL A 125 11.97 -8.35 9.01
CA VAL A 125 11.38 -8.73 7.72
C VAL A 125 12.50 -9.23 6.82
N TYR A 126 12.26 -10.27 6.03
CA TYR A 126 13.25 -10.90 5.17
C TYR A 126 12.86 -10.79 3.70
N ALA A 127 13.82 -11.04 2.80
CA ALA A 127 13.57 -11.10 1.36
C ALA A 127 12.44 -12.08 1.02
N GLY A 128 11.63 -11.75 0.03
CA GLY A 128 10.46 -12.51 -0.39
C GLY A 128 9.16 -12.15 0.33
N ALA A 129 9.23 -11.43 1.47
CA ALA A 129 8.03 -10.94 2.15
C ALA A 129 7.26 -9.92 1.30
N THR A 130 5.94 -10.00 1.34
CA THR A 130 5.06 -9.00 0.75
C THR A 130 4.40 -8.19 1.87
N LEU A 131 4.81 -6.95 1.97
CA LEU A 131 4.30 -6.01 2.97
C LEU A 131 3.05 -5.31 2.46
N VAL A 132 2.08 -5.14 3.35
CA VAL A 132 0.88 -4.34 3.11
C VAL A 132 0.86 -3.21 4.14
N ALA A 133 0.90 -1.97 3.67
CA ALA A 133 0.72 -0.78 4.50
C ALA A 133 -0.71 -0.29 4.40
N LYS A 134 -1.27 0.11 5.53
CA LYS A 134 -2.55 0.80 5.65
C LYS A 134 -2.32 2.11 6.40
N ALA A 135 -2.61 3.24 5.74
CA ALA A 135 -2.63 4.56 6.34
C ALA A 135 -4.07 4.97 6.66
N GLU A 136 -4.28 5.57 7.82
CA GLU A 136 -5.57 6.11 8.25
C GLU A 136 -5.38 7.54 8.79
N VAL A 137 -6.15 8.49 8.27
CA VAL A 137 -6.22 9.84 8.81
C VAL A 137 -7.05 9.81 10.09
N ILE A 138 -6.39 10.00 11.24
CA ILE A 138 -7.02 9.94 12.55
C ILE A 138 -7.63 11.29 12.93
N ARG A 139 -6.94 12.38 12.56
CA ARG A 139 -7.35 13.74 12.87
C ARG A 139 -6.78 14.72 11.85
N ARG A 140 -7.56 15.74 11.54
CA ARG A 140 -7.15 16.90 10.75
C ARG A 140 -7.42 18.17 11.56
N GLU A 141 -6.42 19.03 11.67
CA GLU A 141 -6.53 20.35 12.28
C GLU A 141 -5.86 21.37 11.35
N HIS A 142 -6.66 22.19 10.69
CA HIS A 142 -6.22 23.19 9.71
C HIS A 142 -5.37 22.54 8.61
N ASP A 143 -4.07 22.84 8.60
CA ASP A 143 -3.05 22.32 7.68
C ASP A 143 -2.36 21.04 8.16
N LYS A 144 -2.65 20.55 9.39
CA LYS A 144 -2.00 19.39 10.00
C LYS A 144 -2.88 18.16 10.00
N TYR A 145 -2.30 17.05 9.56
CA TYR A 145 -2.92 15.73 9.52
C TYR A 145 -2.18 14.79 10.45
N VAL A 146 -2.89 14.15 11.35
CA VAL A 146 -2.36 13.05 12.18
C VAL A 146 -2.74 11.75 11.50
N ILE A 147 -1.74 11.01 11.02
CA ILE A 147 -1.92 9.81 10.22
C ILE A 147 -1.24 8.63 10.89
N TRP A 148 -1.98 7.55 11.09
CA TRP A 148 -1.42 6.29 11.53
C TRP A 148 -1.19 5.38 10.33
N VAL A 149 -0.01 4.74 10.32
CA VAL A 149 0.31 3.73 9.32
C VAL A 149 0.71 2.45 10.01
N LYS A 150 0.09 1.35 9.62
CA LYS A 150 0.44 -0.01 10.04
C LYS A 150 0.91 -0.78 8.83
N VAL A 151 2.08 -1.43 8.96
CA VAL A 151 2.62 -2.32 7.92
C VAL A 151 2.58 -3.74 8.44
N ARG A 152 2.04 -4.64 7.63
CA ARG A 152 1.89 -6.06 7.95
C ARG A 152 2.58 -6.94 6.92
N ASN A 153 3.14 -8.04 7.39
CA ASN A 153 3.50 -9.20 6.58
C ASN A 153 2.50 -10.30 6.92
N ASN A 154 1.64 -10.66 5.98
CA ASN A 154 0.46 -11.47 6.25
C ASN A 154 -0.39 -10.87 7.39
N ASN A 155 -0.60 -11.61 8.49
CA ASN A 155 -1.38 -11.15 9.65
C ASN A 155 -0.53 -10.48 10.74
N GLU A 156 0.80 -10.49 10.64
CA GLU A 156 1.71 -9.93 11.64
C GLU A 156 2.04 -8.46 11.37
N GLU A 157 1.87 -7.60 12.38
CA GLU A 157 2.27 -6.19 12.29
C GLU A 157 3.79 -6.08 12.49
N VAL A 158 4.52 -5.78 11.42
CA VAL A 158 5.98 -5.70 11.41
C VAL A 158 6.51 -4.29 11.68
N PHE A 159 5.69 -3.26 11.35
CA PHE A 159 6.07 -1.86 11.52
C PHE A 159 4.81 -1.02 11.77
N ARG A 160 4.97 0.05 12.55
CA ARG A 160 3.92 1.03 12.81
C ARG A 160 4.51 2.43 12.88
N ALA A 161 3.80 3.40 12.32
CA ALA A 161 4.15 4.81 12.38
C ALA A 161 2.96 5.68 12.76
N LYS A 162 3.26 6.82 13.40
CA LYS A 162 2.37 7.97 13.53
C LYS A 162 3.08 9.16 12.91
N PHE A 163 2.49 9.69 11.84
CA PHE A 163 3.00 10.86 11.16
C PHE A 163 2.15 12.09 11.47
N ILE A 164 2.81 13.25 11.56
CA ILE A 164 2.17 14.56 11.43
C ILE A 164 2.59 15.10 10.08
N ILE A 165 1.63 15.16 9.16
CA ILE A 165 1.81 15.69 7.81
C ILE A 165 1.25 17.11 7.79
N VAL A 166 1.94 18.03 7.13
CA VAL A 166 1.53 19.44 6.97
C VAL A 166 1.25 19.69 5.51
N SER A 167 0.02 20.10 5.17
CA SER A 167 -0.31 20.57 3.83
C SER A 167 0.27 21.96 3.58
N LEU A 168 0.79 22.20 2.39
CA LEU A 168 1.29 23.50 1.98
C LEU A 168 0.22 24.24 1.17
N PRO A 169 0.05 25.57 1.39
CA PRO A 169 -0.77 26.40 0.51
C PRO A 169 -0.07 26.57 -0.85
N ASN A 170 -0.88 26.69 -1.94
CA ASN A 170 -0.38 26.82 -3.32
C ASN A 170 0.66 27.94 -3.51
N GLU A 171 0.55 29.04 -2.77
CA GLU A 171 1.50 30.17 -2.85
C GLU A 171 2.97 29.83 -2.47
N ARG A 172 3.21 28.66 -1.84
CA ARG A 172 4.56 28.21 -1.47
C ARG A 172 5.16 27.19 -2.43
N ILE A 173 4.41 26.77 -3.44
CA ILE A 173 4.86 25.75 -4.41
C ILE A 173 5.57 26.41 -5.61
N GLU A 174 5.29 27.69 -5.88
CA GLU A 174 5.83 28.44 -7.04
C GLU A 174 7.19 29.11 -6.79
N LYS A 175 7.89 28.80 -5.71
CA LYS A 175 9.25 29.25 -5.41
C LYS A 175 10.19 28.05 -5.40
#